data_f976cd33baa5fdd412c4df33722c97ce
#
_entry.id   f976cd33baa5fdd412c4df33722c97ce
#
_cell.length_a   1.000
_cell.length_b   1.000
_cell.length_c   1.000
_cell.angle_alpha   90.00
_cell.angle_beta   90.00
_cell.angle_gamma   90.00
#
_symmetry.space_group_name_H-M   'P 1'
#
loop_
_entity.id
_entity.type
_entity.pdbx_description
1 polymer ?
#
loop_
_entity_poly.entity_id
_entity_poly.type
_entity_poly.pdbx_seq_one_letter_code
_entity_poly.pdbx_strand_id
1 'polypeptide(L)'
;FVVTLLFTAVLVARKVRGGILIGLVSGTVLAAVIEAIWHLGPATEKPGGWSLSVPTLSGSPFALPDLSLVGAFSMDSFARIGVLSAVMLVFTLVFTNFFDAMGTLTGLSREAGLADERGTFPRLRSALVVEGAGAVVGGATSSSSNTVFIESGAGVEEGARTGLANLVTG
;
A
#
# COMPACT_ATOMS: atom_id res chain seq x y z
N PHE A 1 -8.74 7.52 15.34
CA PHE A 1 -8.07 6.24 15.07
C PHE A 1 -8.75 5.09 15.84
N VAL A 2 -8.76 5.08 17.19
CA VAL A 2 -9.30 3.94 17.98
C VAL A 2 -10.75 3.61 17.65
N VAL A 3 -11.61 4.62 17.51
CA VAL A 3 -13.03 4.44 17.16
C VAL A 3 -13.19 3.76 15.80
N THR A 4 -12.46 4.21 14.78
CA THR A 4 -12.52 3.62 13.44
C THR A 4 -11.94 2.22 13.40
N LEU A 5 -10.86 1.97 14.15
CA LEU A 5 -10.27 0.64 14.28
C LEU A 5 -11.25 -0.34 14.91
N LEU A 6 -11.88 0.03 16.04
CA LEU A 6 -12.86 -0.82 16.72
C LEU A 6 -14.10 -1.06 15.86
N PHE A 7 -14.57 -0.02 15.16
CA PHE A 7 -15.71 -0.14 14.25
C PHE A 7 -15.40 -1.13 13.12
N THR A 8 -14.23 -0.98 12.47
CA THR A 8 -13.78 -1.91 11.42
C THR A 8 -13.63 -3.33 11.96
N ALA A 9 -13.03 -3.51 13.14
CA ALA A 9 -12.87 -4.82 13.77
C ALA A 9 -14.22 -5.50 14.03
N VAL A 10 -15.24 -4.75 14.47
CA VAL A 10 -16.60 -5.26 14.66
C VAL A 10 -17.23 -5.68 13.32
N LEU A 11 -17.06 -4.90 12.27
CA LEU A 11 -17.60 -5.24 10.94
C LEU A 11 -16.96 -6.53 10.41
N VAL A 12 -15.63 -6.67 10.54
CA VAL A 12 -14.89 -7.88 10.12
C VAL A 12 -15.31 -9.08 10.98
N ALA A 13 -15.40 -8.92 12.30
CA ALA A 13 -15.84 -9.99 13.20
C ALA A 13 -17.28 -10.46 12.91
N ARG A 14 -18.14 -9.55 12.44
CA ARG A 14 -19.50 -9.87 12.00
C ARG A 14 -19.58 -10.39 10.57
N LYS A 15 -18.46 -10.58 9.90
CA LYS A 15 -18.37 -11.05 8.51
C LYS A 15 -19.21 -10.19 7.55
N VAL A 16 -19.25 -8.88 7.77
CA VAL A 16 -19.91 -7.94 6.86
C VAL A 16 -19.08 -7.84 5.59
N ARG A 17 -19.68 -8.12 4.43
CA ARG A 17 -19.01 -8.00 3.13
C ARG A 17 -18.51 -6.57 2.93
N GLY A 18 -17.24 -6.42 2.54
CA GLY A 18 -16.60 -5.13 2.39
C GLY A 18 -16.39 -4.38 3.72
N GLY A 19 -16.40 -5.06 4.87
CA GLY A 19 -16.29 -4.46 6.20
C GLY A 19 -15.09 -3.55 6.35
N ILE A 20 -13.95 -3.90 5.75
CA ILE A 20 -12.73 -3.08 5.76
C ILE A 20 -12.95 -1.79 4.96
N LEU A 21 -13.53 -1.88 3.77
CA LEU A 21 -13.84 -0.71 2.93
C LEU A 21 -14.83 0.24 3.63
N ILE A 22 -15.90 -0.31 4.21
CA ILE A 22 -16.89 0.46 4.98
C ILE A 22 -16.21 1.16 6.15
N GLY A 23 -15.34 0.45 6.88
CA GLY A 23 -14.56 1.00 7.99
C GLY A 23 -13.66 2.15 7.55
N LEU A 24 -12.97 2.00 6.42
CA LEU A 24 -12.06 3.01 5.87
C LEU A 24 -12.81 4.26 5.40
N VAL A 25 -13.90 4.08 4.64
CA VAL A 25 -14.73 5.20 4.17
C VAL A 25 -15.38 5.94 5.35
N SER A 26 -15.97 5.21 6.29
CA SER A 26 -16.58 5.82 7.48
C SER A 26 -15.56 6.56 8.34
N GLY A 27 -14.34 6.00 8.48
CA GLY A 27 -13.24 6.66 9.19
C GLY A 27 -12.78 7.94 8.52
N THR A 28 -12.70 7.95 7.19
CA THR A 28 -12.35 9.13 6.40
C THR A 28 -13.42 10.22 6.54
N VAL A 29 -14.68 9.85 6.41
CA VAL A 29 -15.80 10.79 6.60
C VAL A 29 -15.79 11.35 8.02
N LEU A 30 -15.61 10.50 9.04
CA LEU A 30 -15.54 10.94 10.43
C LEU A 30 -14.38 11.93 10.64
N ALA A 31 -13.21 11.63 10.08
CA ALA A 31 -12.05 12.52 10.17
C ALA A 31 -12.30 13.87 9.50
N ALA A 32 -12.93 13.89 8.31
CA ALA A 32 -13.29 15.11 7.61
C ALA A 32 -14.34 15.93 8.38
N VAL A 33 -15.33 15.29 9.00
CA VAL A 33 -16.34 15.96 9.86
C VAL A 33 -15.68 16.55 11.10
N ILE A 34 -14.78 15.82 11.75
CA ILE A 34 -14.01 16.32 12.91
C ILE A 34 -13.22 17.54 12.51
N GLU A 35 -12.50 17.51 11.41
CA GLU A 35 -11.72 18.67 10.94
C GLU A 35 -12.61 19.86 10.60
N ALA A 36 -13.74 19.62 9.94
CA ALA A 36 -14.69 20.68 9.58
C ALA A 36 -15.31 21.39 10.81
N ILE A 37 -15.45 20.68 11.93
CA ILE A 37 -16.05 21.24 13.16
C ILE A 37 -14.99 21.88 14.06
N TRP A 38 -13.87 21.19 14.30
CA TRP A 38 -12.86 21.63 15.29
C TRP A 38 -11.65 22.35 14.70
N HIS A 39 -11.44 22.30 13.38
CA HIS A 39 -10.33 22.96 12.70
C HIS A 39 -9.00 22.70 13.41
N LEU A 40 -8.70 21.41 13.64
CA LEU A 40 -7.53 20.97 14.40
C LEU A 40 -6.23 21.36 13.71
N GLY A 41 -6.21 21.28 12.38
CA GLY A 41 -5.03 21.56 11.58
C GLY A 41 -3.89 20.55 11.77
N PRO A 42 -2.69 20.84 11.23
CA PRO A 42 -1.55 19.94 11.33
C PRO A 42 -0.95 19.95 12.76
N ALA A 43 -0.45 18.81 13.21
CA ALA A 43 0.19 18.66 14.53
C ALA A 43 1.48 19.48 14.67
N THR A 44 2.06 19.94 13.57
CA THR A 44 3.21 20.84 13.57
C THR A 44 2.86 22.26 14.05
N GLU A 45 1.61 22.66 13.93
CA GLU A 45 1.14 24.00 14.31
C GLU A 45 0.36 24.01 15.62
N LYS A 46 -0.36 22.91 15.92
CA LYS A 46 -1.22 22.80 17.11
C LYS A 46 -1.01 21.49 17.85
N PRO A 47 -0.79 21.49 19.17
CA PRO A 47 -0.81 20.28 19.98
C PRO A 47 -2.16 19.56 19.84
N GLY A 48 -2.15 18.31 19.43
CA GLY A 48 -3.37 17.52 19.18
C GLY A 48 -3.93 17.60 17.76
N GLY A 49 -3.26 18.30 16.85
CA GLY A 49 -3.56 18.29 15.42
C GLY A 49 -3.26 16.95 14.75
N TRP A 50 -3.51 16.87 13.45
CA TRP A 50 -3.30 15.66 12.64
C TRP A 50 -1.79 15.43 12.43
N SER A 51 -1.31 14.23 12.77
CA SER A 51 0.09 13.84 12.62
C SER A 51 0.48 13.51 11.18
N LEU A 52 -0.51 13.22 10.33
CA LEU A 52 -0.37 13.00 8.89
C LEU A 52 -1.04 14.15 8.12
N SER A 53 -1.60 13.84 6.97
CA SER A 53 -2.33 14.83 6.18
C SER A 53 -3.60 15.30 6.90
N VAL A 54 -3.87 16.60 6.86
CA VAL A 54 -5.14 17.15 7.35
C VAL A 54 -6.27 16.67 6.44
N PRO A 55 -7.33 16.05 6.97
CA PRO A 55 -8.42 15.50 6.17
C PRO A 55 -9.34 16.62 5.66
N THR A 56 -8.96 17.24 4.56
CA THR A 56 -9.76 18.26 3.88
C THR A 56 -10.38 17.70 2.62
N LEU A 57 -11.65 18.01 2.37
CA LEU A 57 -12.36 17.70 1.12
C LEU A 57 -12.20 18.85 0.10
N SER A 58 -11.07 19.54 0.14
CA SER A 58 -10.78 20.65 -0.77
C SER A 58 -10.16 20.11 -2.06
N GLY A 59 -10.84 20.30 -3.18
CA GLY A 59 -10.36 19.95 -4.51
C GLY A 59 -11.36 19.18 -5.35
N SER A 60 -11.06 19.02 -6.63
CA SER A 60 -11.84 18.15 -7.51
C SER A 60 -11.58 16.67 -7.13
N PRO A 61 -12.63 15.85 -6.95
CA PRO A 61 -12.47 14.41 -6.75
C PRO A 61 -11.86 13.70 -7.97
N PHE A 62 -11.83 14.36 -9.10
CA PHE A 62 -11.20 13.88 -10.33
C PHE A 62 -10.08 14.83 -10.73
N ALA A 63 -8.85 14.36 -10.65
CA ALA A 63 -7.67 15.03 -11.18
C ALA A 63 -6.93 14.08 -12.11
N LEU A 64 -6.38 14.62 -13.20
CA LEU A 64 -5.46 13.85 -14.03
C LEU A 64 -4.17 13.58 -13.21
N PRO A 65 -3.58 12.38 -13.32
CA PRO A 65 -2.33 12.09 -12.64
C PRO A 65 -1.23 13.03 -13.14
N ASP A 66 -0.46 13.57 -12.23
CA ASP A 66 0.73 14.35 -12.56
C ASP A 66 1.87 13.39 -12.94
N LEU A 67 2.20 13.37 -14.21
CA LEU A 67 3.26 12.53 -14.78
C LEU A 67 4.60 13.27 -14.92
N SER A 68 4.74 14.45 -14.33
CA SER A 68 5.97 15.27 -14.43
C SER A 68 7.20 14.60 -13.86
N LEU A 69 7.00 13.66 -12.93
CA LEU A 69 8.08 12.90 -12.30
C LEU A 69 8.50 11.63 -13.06
N VAL A 70 7.81 11.28 -14.14
CA VAL A 70 8.19 10.11 -14.94
C VAL A 70 9.57 10.33 -15.56
N GLY A 71 10.52 9.46 -15.22
CA GLY A 71 11.92 9.59 -15.67
C GLY A 71 12.75 10.65 -14.93
N ALA A 72 12.20 11.35 -13.96
CA ALA A 72 12.89 12.37 -13.16
C ALA A 72 13.73 11.73 -12.03
N PHE A 73 14.57 10.77 -12.34
CA PHE A 73 15.50 10.18 -11.37
C PHE A 73 16.91 10.76 -11.54
N SER A 74 17.63 10.92 -10.42
CA SER A 74 19.01 11.41 -10.40
C SER A 74 19.89 10.47 -9.59
N MET A 75 21.08 10.23 -10.11
CA MET A 75 22.12 9.46 -9.42
C MET A 75 23.00 10.33 -8.52
N ASP A 76 22.79 11.64 -8.47
CA ASP A 76 23.62 12.58 -7.70
C ASP A 76 23.62 12.28 -6.20
N SER A 77 22.54 11.71 -5.68
CA SER A 77 22.45 11.29 -4.28
C SER A 77 23.49 10.24 -3.92
N PHE A 78 23.85 9.33 -4.84
CA PHE A 78 24.87 8.32 -4.63
C PHE A 78 26.27 8.94 -4.45
N ALA A 79 26.57 9.99 -5.22
CA ALA A 79 27.83 10.71 -5.07
C ALA A 79 27.93 11.44 -3.71
N ARG A 80 26.81 11.92 -3.19
CA ARG A 80 26.76 12.66 -1.91
C ARG A 80 26.96 11.76 -0.68
N ILE A 81 26.35 10.57 -0.67
CA ILE A 81 26.42 9.63 0.48
C ILE A 81 27.62 8.68 0.41
N GLY A 82 28.34 8.67 -0.71
CA GLY A 82 29.46 7.77 -0.97
C GLY A 82 29.01 6.40 -1.49
N VAL A 83 29.82 5.82 -2.35
CA VAL A 83 29.51 4.58 -3.08
C VAL A 83 29.22 3.40 -2.15
N LEU A 84 30.04 3.23 -1.10
CA LEU A 84 29.85 2.10 -0.16
C LEU A 84 28.51 2.22 0.58
N SER A 85 28.18 3.40 1.10
CA SER A 85 26.92 3.64 1.78
C SER A 85 25.72 3.45 0.85
N ALA A 86 25.83 3.91 -0.39
CA ALA A 86 24.81 3.74 -1.41
C ALA A 86 24.57 2.25 -1.72
N VAL A 87 25.64 1.46 -1.93
CA VAL A 87 25.54 0.01 -2.17
C VAL A 87 24.90 -0.71 -0.99
N MET A 88 25.29 -0.39 0.24
CA MET A 88 24.72 -0.98 1.44
C MET A 88 23.23 -0.62 1.60
N LEU A 89 22.86 0.63 1.30
CA LEU A 89 21.47 1.08 1.32
C LEU A 89 20.62 0.30 0.30
N VAL A 90 21.07 0.25 -0.95
CA VAL A 90 20.37 -0.48 -2.02
C VAL A 90 20.26 -1.96 -1.68
N PHE A 91 21.35 -2.59 -1.20
CA PHE A 91 21.33 -3.98 -0.75
C PHE A 91 20.26 -4.20 0.33
N THR A 92 20.24 -3.36 1.35
CA THR A 92 19.26 -3.47 2.46
C THR A 92 17.82 -3.32 1.95
N LEU A 93 17.56 -2.34 1.07
CA LEU A 93 16.23 -2.12 0.50
C LEU A 93 15.80 -3.31 -0.38
N VAL A 94 16.66 -3.79 -1.25
CA VAL A 94 16.37 -4.95 -2.12
C VAL A 94 16.12 -6.20 -1.28
N PHE A 95 16.92 -6.43 -0.26
CA PHE A 95 16.77 -7.60 0.63
C PHE A 95 15.47 -7.55 1.42
N THR A 96 15.14 -6.38 1.98
CA THR A 96 13.88 -6.16 2.71
C THR A 96 12.68 -6.39 1.79
N ASN A 97 12.68 -5.77 0.60
CA ASN A 97 11.59 -5.94 -0.36
C ASN A 97 11.44 -7.39 -0.84
N PHE A 98 12.56 -8.10 -1.03
CA PHE A 98 12.55 -9.50 -1.43
C PHE A 98 11.89 -10.40 -0.37
N PHE A 99 12.26 -10.25 0.91
CA PHE A 99 11.67 -11.07 1.97
C PHE A 99 10.22 -10.71 2.24
N ASP A 100 9.87 -9.44 2.16
CA ASP A 100 8.49 -8.97 2.27
C ASP A 100 7.61 -9.58 1.17
N ALA A 101 8.04 -9.46 -0.09
CA ALA A 101 7.35 -10.05 -1.24
C ALA A 101 7.24 -11.59 -1.12
N MET A 102 8.29 -12.27 -0.69
CA MET A 102 8.28 -13.72 -0.53
C MET A 102 7.30 -14.15 0.58
N GLY A 103 7.28 -13.44 1.70
CA GLY A 103 6.35 -13.69 2.79
C GLY A 103 4.90 -13.46 2.39
N THR A 104 4.63 -12.32 1.77
CA THR A 104 3.29 -11.92 1.29
C THR A 104 2.77 -12.88 0.23
N LEU A 105 3.57 -13.21 -0.80
CA LEU A 105 3.19 -14.16 -1.84
C LEU A 105 2.89 -15.56 -1.28
N THR A 106 3.67 -16.02 -0.30
CA THR A 106 3.45 -17.30 0.36
C THR A 106 2.14 -17.30 1.16
N GLY A 107 1.88 -16.23 1.93
CA GLY A 107 0.65 -16.05 2.68
C GLY A 107 -0.58 -16.02 1.78
N LEU A 108 -0.59 -15.11 0.81
CA LEU A 108 -1.70 -14.94 -0.14
C LEU A 108 -1.96 -16.18 -1.01
N SER A 109 -0.90 -16.91 -1.40
CA SER A 109 -1.08 -18.13 -2.20
C SER A 109 -1.84 -19.20 -1.46
N ARG A 110 -1.65 -19.33 -0.15
CA ARG A 110 -2.40 -20.26 0.70
C ARG A 110 -3.86 -19.84 0.82
N GLU A 111 -4.10 -18.55 1.07
CA GLU A 111 -5.44 -17.98 1.20
C GLU A 111 -6.24 -18.09 -0.11
N ALA A 112 -5.56 -17.84 -1.25
CA ALA A 112 -6.13 -17.98 -2.58
C ALA A 112 -6.32 -19.43 -3.05
N GLY A 113 -5.83 -20.43 -2.30
CA GLY A 113 -5.86 -21.83 -2.70
C GLY A 113 -4.92 -22.16 -3.87
N LEU A 114 -3.85 -21.39 -4.04
CA LEU A 114 -2.84 -21.56 -5.09
C LEU A 114 -1.59 -22.32 -4.60
N ALA A 115 -1.50 -22.59 -3.30
CA ALA A 115 -0.41 -23.35 -2.71
C ALA A 115 -0.55 -24.85 -3.03
N ASP A 116 0.57 -25.54 -3.18
CA ASP A 116 0.62 -26.98 -3.31
C ASP A 116 0.39 -27.72 -1.97
N GLU A 117 0.40 -29.06 -2.00
CA GLU A 117 0.22 -29.86 -0.77
C GLU A 117 1.29 -29.62 0.30
N ARG A 118 2.44 -29.06 -0.08
CA ARG A 118 3.53 -28.67 0.82
C ARG A 118 3.37 -27.25 1.35
N GLY A 119 2.32 -26.55 0.95
CA GLY A 119 2.06 -25.16 1.30
C GLY A 119 2.98 -24.15 0.59
N THR A 120 3.60 -24.56 -0.50
CA THR A 120 4.48 -23.74 -1.32
C THR A 120 3.73 -23.21 -2.54
N PHE A 121 4.00 -21.97 -2.94
CA PHE A 121 3.47 -21.41 -4.17
C PHE A 121 4.30 -21.92 -5.37
N PRO A 122 3.76 -22.77 -6.27
CA PRO A 122 4.54 -23.40 -7.35
C PRO A 122 5.18 -22.40 -8.32
N ARG A 123 4.60 -21.21 -8.46
CA ARG A 123 5.08 -20.15 -9.35
C ARG A 123 5.81 -19.01 -8.61
N LEU A 124 6.29 -19.25 -7.40
CA LEU A 124 6.94 -18.23 -6.57
C LEU A 124 8.10 -17.53 -7.31
N ARG A 125 8.94 -18.31 -8.01
CA ARG A 125 10.06 -17.74 -8.78
C ARG A 125 9.58 -16.75 -9.86
N SER A 126 8.57 -17.11 -10.61
CA SER A 126 8.03 -16.24 -11.67
C SER A 126 7.37 -14.98 -11.07
N ALA A 127 6.66 -15.14 -9.94
CA ALA A 127 6.05 -14.02 -9.24
C ALA A 127 7.11 -13.04 -8.71
N LEU A 128 8.21 -13.53 -8.13
CA LEU A 128 9.32 -12.67 -7.67
C LEU A 128 10.03 -11.94 -8.83
N VAL A 129 10.12 -12.56 -10.02
CA VAL A 129 10.66 -11.86 -11.21
C VAL A 129 9.73 -10.74 -11.65
N VAL A 130 8.42 -10.96 -11.65
CA VAL A 130 7.42 -9.92 -11.97
C VAL A 130 7.45 -8.81 -10.92
N GLU A 131 7.58 -9.16 -9.65
CA GLU A 131 7.75 -8.22 -8.53
C GLU A 131 8.97 -7.31 -8.73
N GLY A 132 10.12 -7.92 -9.04
CA GLY A 132 11.34 -7.17 -9.34
C GLY A 132 11.19 -6.25 -10.56
N ALA A 133 10.54 -6.71 -11.62
CA ALA A 133 10.21 -5.88 -12.77
C ALA A 133 9.29 -4.70 -12.40
N GLY A 134 8.28 -4.96 -11.56
CA GLY A 134 7.40 -3.93 -11.02
C GLY A 134 8.15 -2.88 -10.20
N ALA A 135 9.12 -3.30 -9.38
CA ALA A 135 9.97 -2.37 -8.62
C ALA A 135 10.81 -1.48 -9.54
N VAL A 136 11.35 -2.03 -10.63
CA VAL A 136 12.11 -1.24 -11.64
C VAL A 136 11.21 -0.22 -12.32
N VAL A 137 10.00 -0.62 -12.72
CA VAL A 137 9.02 0.30 -13.32
C VAL A 137 8.63 1.40 -12.32
N GLY A 138 8.35 1.04 -11.08
CA GLY A 138 8.07 2.00 -10.01
C GLY A 138 9.19 3.04 -9.86
N GLY A 139 10.44 2.59 -9.79
CA GLY A 139 11.61 3.47 -9.73
C GLY A 139 11.74 4.39 -10.97
N ALA A 140 11.51 3.85 -12.17
CA ALA A 140 11.57 4.62 -13.41
C ALA A 140 10.46 5.68 -13.53
N THR A 141 9.33 5.46 -12.89
CA THR A 141 8.22 6.42 -12.83
C THR A 141 8.24 7.33 -11.61
N SER A 142 9.32 7.28 -10.82
CA SER A 142 9.47 8.02 -9.55
C SER A 142 8.32 7.75 -8.57
N SER A 143 7.75 6.55 -8.63
CA SER A 143 6.73 6.06 -7.72
C SER A 143 7.31 5.05 -6.73
N SER A 144 6.52 4.64 -5.75
CA SER A 144 6.87 3.52 -4.88
C SER A 144 7.02 2.22 -5.68
N SER A 145 7.74 1.23 -5.15
CA SER A 145 7.82 -0.09 -5.76
C SER A 145 6.42 -0.70 -5.89
N ASN A 146 6.12 -1.25 -7.06
CA ASN A 146 4.89 -2.01 -7.25
C ASN A 146 5.09 -3.38 -6.61
N THR A 147 4.50 -3.59 -5.44
CA THR A 147 4.63 -4.82 -4.66
C THR A 147 3.27 -5.45 -4.38
N VAL A 148 3.27 -6.73 -4.07
CA VAL A 148 2.06 -7.44 -3.66
C VAL A 148 1.77 -7.12 -2.20
N PHE A 149 0.60 -6.54 -1.93
CA PHE A 149 0.15 -6.18 -0.60
C PHE A 149 -0.63 -7.31 0.06
N ILE A 150 -0.38 -7.55 1.35
CA ILE A 150 -1.10 -8.58 2.12
C ILE A 150 -2.60 -8.28 2.23
N GLU A 151 -2.99 -7.02 2.15
CA GLU A 151 -4.37 -6.54 2.13
C GLU A 151 -5.17 -7.06 0.93
N SER A 152 -4.48 -7.53 -0.12
CA SER A 152 -5.12 -8.24 -1.25
C SER A 152 -5.86 -9.49 -0.80
N GLY A 153 -5.53 -10.05 0.37
CA GLY A 153 -6.25 -11.15 1.01
C GLY A 153 -7.72 -10.83 1.19
N ALA A 154 -8.07 -9.62 1.60
CA ALA A 154 -9.46 -9.20 1.73
C ALA A 154 -10.24 -9.30 0.41
N GLY A 155 -9.60 -8.94 -0.72
CA GLY A 155 -10.20 -9.11 -2.05
C GLY A 155 -10.34 -10.59 -2.45
N VAL A 156 -9.38 -11.42 -2.07
CA VAL A 156 -9.41 -12.87 -2.30
C VAL A 156 -10.54 -13.53 -1.49
N GLU A 157 -10.73 -13.15 -0.24
CA GLU A 157 -11.84 -13.61 0.62
C GLU A 157 -13.20 -13.25 0.03
N GLU A 158 -13.34 -12.03 -0.53
CA GLU A 158 -14.56 -11.57 -1.19
C GLU A 158 -14.80 -12.22 -2.58
N GLY A 159 -13.87 -13.05 -3.04
CA GLY A 159 -14.02 -13.83 -4.27
C GLY A 159 -13.25 -13.32 -5.49
N ALA A 160 -12.33 -12.38 -5.33
CA ALA A 160 -11.47 -11.94 -6.42
C ALA A 160 -10.55 -13.09 -6.87
N ARG A 161 -10.66 -13.51 -8.14
CA ARG A 161 -9.93 -14.65 -8.70
C ARG A 161 -9.26 -14.37 -10.03
N THR A 162 -9.45 -13.18 -10.58
CA THR A 162 -8.98 -12.84 -11.93
C THR A 162 -8.28 -11.49 -11.95
N GLY A 163 -7.43 -11.26 -12.96
CA GLY A 163 -6.79 -9.97 -13.19
C GLY A 163 -7.77 -8.81 -13.42
N LEU A 164 -9.04 -9.10 -13.74
CA LEU A 164 -10.07 -8.07 -13.87
C LEU A 164 -10.31 -7.33 -12.55
N ALA A 165 -10.21 -8.02 -11.40
CA ALA A 165 -10.32 -7.38 -10.09
C ALA A 165 -9.21 -6.33 -9.91
N ASN A 166 -7.98 -6.64 -10.33
CA ASN A 166 -6.86 -5.68 -10.25
C ASN A 166 -7.05 -4.49 -11.19
N LEU A 167 -7.65 -4.69 -12.36
CA LEU A 167 -7.95 -3.60 -13.29
C LEU A 167 -8.98 -2.62 -12.72
N VAL A 168 -9.93 -3.13 -11.93
CA VAL A 168 -10.97 -2.30 -11.30
C VAL A 168 -10.46 -1.56 -10.07
N THR A 169 -9.52 -2.17 -9.33
CA THR A 169 -8.93 -1.56 -8.11
C THR A 169 -7.77 -0.61 -8.40
N GLY A 170 -7.08 -0.73 -9.51
CA GLY A 170 -5.96 0.13 -9.96
C GLY A 170 -6.46 1.32 -10.75
#